data_c2d96ab445b86bc39f34e71efcfcb7af
#
_entry.id   c2d96ab445b86bc39f34e71efcfcb7af
#
_cell.length_a   1.000
_cell.length_b   1.000
_cell.length_c   1.000
_cell.angle_alpha   90.00
_cell.angle_beta   90.00
_cell.angle_gamma   90.00
#
_symmetry.space_group_name_H-M   'P 1'
#
loop_
_entity.id
_entity.type
_entity.pdbx_description
1 polymer ?
#
loop_
_entity_poly.entity_id
_entity_poly.type
_entity_poly.pdbx_seq_one_letter_code
_entity_poly.pdbx_strand_id
1 'polypeptide(L)'
;LKKTDEIINIIVDEINKGIYEVGDKLPSQRALSQRFNVNRSTIVDVMNKLKSFGVITTIEKKGIFVSDSLNVMVHNHVKWKNRIQPHLEKQNQYYIKRINELEFDEKIVRLGTGELSPDLVPINKFKEIMEDDSLHPFTSNYEEPLGNIHLRKAIQKHVLKRGIKCEINEICVTSGALQGLKLIAEGFLLPSSKLYIESPSYMHSVKTWKNYSSTIIPIDINQIERKLMIEERYQSNSLLYLNPILHNPTGHTYSKEVMERLIKECNELGLPIIEDDIYSEIWFDNEPPLPMKSYDLNNNIIYLGSLSKTVSPGLRIGWVIANHNVVKNLAELKMQTDYGASSIAQYVASKWLQYHHDEHINQLIKKLKYKSKKMIQSLDTYFSDIAIWNEPQGSFYIWLKFKEKINMNKLFETCIENNILIHPGEIYDEKQKYALRLSYAYVDELEIDKTIKLLRKIVQQIQK
;
A
#
# COMPACT_ATOMS: atom_id res chain seq x y z
N LEU A 1 -19.42 -37.10 -29.31
CA LEU A 1 -20.34 -36.11 -28.69
C LEU A 1 -20.80 -35.12 -29.79
N LYS A 2 -22.11 -34.89 -29.94
CA LYS A 2 -22.56 -33.86 -30.87
C LYS A 2 -22.06 -32.49 -30.38
N LYS A 3 -21.64 -31.61 -31.29
CA LYS A 3 -21.13 -30.26 -30.98
C LYS A 3 -22.02 -29.46 -30.01
N THR A 4 -23.32 -29.72 -30.11
CA THR A 4 -24.35 -29.17 -29.23
C THR A 4 -24.16 -29.58 -27.76
N ASP A 5 -23.86 -30.86 -27.50
CA ASP A 5 -23.70 -31.38 -26.13
C ASP A 5 -22.39 -30.87 -25.49
N GLU A 6 -21.34 -30.70 -26.30
CA GLU A 6 -20.10 -30.08 -25.88
C GLU A 6 -20.32 -28.64 -25.40
N ILE A 7 -21.08 -27.83 -26.18
CA ILE A 7 -21.37 -26.42 -25.82
C ILE A 7 -22.26 -26.36 -24.56
N ILE A 8 -23.24 -27.25 -24.42
CA ILE A 8 -24.10 -27.35 -23.23
C ILE A 8 -23.21 -27.58 -21.99
N ASN A 9 -22.31 -28.57 -22.07
CA ASN A 9 -21.42 -28.88 -20.95
C ASN A 9 -20.52 -27.70 -20.57
N ILE A 10 -19.99 -26.95 -21.55
CA ILE A 10 -19.17 -25.75 -21.28
C ILE A 10 -20.02 -24.68 -20.57
N ILE A 11 -21.23 -24.38 -21.05
CA ILE A 11 -22.08 -23.36 -20.44
C ILE A 11 -22.50 -23.78 -19.01
N VAL A 12 -22.86 -25.04 -18.81
CA VAL A 12 -23.19 -25.57 -17.48
C VAL A 12 -21.98 -25.54 -16.54
N ASP A 13 -20.79 -25.85 -17.02
CA ASP A 13 -19.54 -25.76 -16.25
C ASP A 13 -19.21 -24.30 -15.88
N GLU A 14 -19.45 -23.36 -16.78
CA GLU A 14 -19.29 -21.91 -16.51
C GLU A 14 -20.27 -21.41 -15.45
N ILE A 15 -21.52 -21.89 -15.47
CA ILE A 15 -22.51 -21.61 -14.43
C ILE A 15 -22.08 -22.23 -13.10
N ASN A 16 -21.61 -23.48 -13.12
CA ASN A 16 -21.12 -24.18 -11.92
C ASN A 16 -19.87 -23.52 -11.31
N LYS A 17 -19.01 -22.94 -12.15
CA LYS A 17 -17.82 -22.17 -11.72
C LYS A 17 -18.14 -20.73 -11.30
N GLY A 18 -19.41 -20.31 -11.38
CA GLY A 18 -19.85 -18.96 -11.00
C GLY A 18 -19.46 -17.88 -12.01
N ILE A 19 -19.10 -18.23 -13.26
CA ILE A 19 -18.86 -17.27 -14.35
C ILE A 19 -20.17 -16.59 -14.75
N TYR A 20 -21.28 -17.36 -14.72
CA TYR A 20 -22.64 -16.85 -14.79
C TYR A 20 -23.40 -17.29 -13.54
N GLU A 21 -23.92 -16.33 -12.78
CA GLU A 21 -24.73 -16.60 -11.59
C GLU A 21 -26.22 -16.67 -11.93
N VAL A 22 -27.02 -17.25 -11.03
CA VAL A 22 -28.49 -17.27 -11.16
C VAL A 22 -29.01 -15.84 -11.28
N GLY A 23 -29.78 -15.58 -12.33
CA GLY A 23 -30.28 -14.26 -12.70
C GLY A 23 -29.35 -13.45 -13.60
N ASP A 24 -28.14 -13.92 -13.89
CA ASP A 24 -27.28 -13.27 -14.86
C ASP A 24 -27.79 -13.47 -16.30
N LYS A 25 -27.57 -12.43 -17.11
CA LYS A 25 -27.90 -12.47 -18.54
C LYS A 25 -26.78 -13.17 -19.30
N LEU A 26 -27.14 -14.23 -20.01
CA LEU A 26 -26.25 -14.91 -20.95
C LEU A 26 -25.94 -14.04 -22.18
N PRO A 27 -24.77 -14.21 -22.82
CA PRO A 27 -24.48 -13.56 -24.08
C PRO A 27 -25.53 -13.87 -25.16
N SER A 28 -25.71 -12.94 -26.08
CA SER A 28 -26.70 -13.13 -27.17
C SER A 28 -26.38 -14.38 -28.02
N GLN A 29 -27.38 -14.98 -28.63
CA GLN A 29 -27.19 -16.13 -29.54
C GLN A 29 -26.12 -15.84 -30.61
N ARG A 30 -26.05 -14.58 -31.09
CA ARG A 30 -25.05 -14.15 -32.07
C ARG A 30 -23.66 -14.17 -31.48
N ALA A 31 -23.50 -13.66 -30.26
CA ALA A 31 -22.21 -13.67 -29.56
C ALA A 31 -21.73 -15.09 -29.24
N LEU A 32 -22.65 -15.98 -28.80
CA LEU A 32 -22.31 -17.38 -28.54
C LEU A 32 -21.96 -18.14 -29.83
N SER A 33 -22.68 -17.84 -30.94
CA SER A 33 -22.36 -18.42 -32.28
C SER A 33 -20.92 -18.05 -32.71
N GLN A 34 -20.54 -16.79 -32.52
CA GLN A 34 -19.14 -16.33 -32.77
C GLN A 34 -18.15 -17.00 -31.84
N ARG A 35 -18.45 -17.02 -30.54
CA ARG A 35 -17.56 -17.58 -29.51
C ARG A 35 -17.25 -19.07 -29.75
N PHE A 36 -18.25 -19.86 -30.06
CA PHE A 36 -18.09 -21.31 -30.27
C PHE A 36 -17.84 -21.69 -31.73
N ASN A 37 -17.75 -20.72 -32.61
CA ASN A 37 -17.55 -20.91 -34.06
C ASN A 37 -18.53 -21.96 -34.65
N VAL A 38 -19.83 -21.75 -34.41
CA VAL A 38 -20.92 -22.62 -34.89
C VAL A 38 -22.05 -21.80 -35.50
N ASN A 39 -22.93 -22.46 -36.30
CA ASN A 39 -24.11 -21.81 -36.86
C ASN A 39 -25.11 -21.38 -35.77
N ARG A 40 -25.84 -20.31 -36.02
CA ARG A 40 -26.87 -19.81 -35.12
C ARG A 40 -27.91 -20.85 -34.73
N SER A 41 -28.30 -21.73 -35.68
CA SER A 41 -29.23 -22.84 -35.43
C SER A 41 -28.72 -23.77 -34.33
N THR A 42 -27.41 -24.09 -34.31
CA THR A 42 -26.80 -24.91 -33.28
C THR A 42 -26.91 -24.26 -31.90
N ILE A 43 -26.74 -22.95 -31.82
CA ILE A 43 -26.89 -22.21 -30.53
C ILE A 43 -28.38 -22.17 -30.13
N VAL A 44 -29.33 -22.05 -31.07
CA VAL A 44 -30.75 -22.12 -30.75
C VAL A 44 -31.08 -23.50 -30.14
N ASP A 45 -30.56 -24.59 -30.70
CA ASP A 45 -30.77 -25.94 -30.16
C ASP A 45 -30.14 -26.08 -28.75
N VAL A 46 -28.95 -25.55 -28.55
CA VAL A 46 -28.30 -25.48 -27.21
C VAL A 46 -29.22 -24.75 -26.22
N MET A 47 -29.70 -23.57 -26.59
CA MET A 47 -30.57 -22.76 -25.72
C MET A 47 -31.91 -23.47 -25.42
N ASN A 48 -32.51 -24.11 -26.41
CA ASN A 48 -33.74 -24.88 -26.20
C ASN A 48 -33.50 -26.05 -25.23
N LYS A 49 -32.41 -26.79 -25.37
CA LYS A 49 -32.05 -27.88 -24.45
C LYS A 49 -31.76 -27.34 -23.03
N LEU A 50 -30.97 -26.28 -22.89
CA LEU A 50 -30.70 -25.65 -21.59
C LEU A 50 -31.98 -25.15 -20.93
N LYS A 51 -32.92 -24.63 -21.71
CA LYS A 51 -34.25 -24.22 -21.24
C LYS A 51 -35.07 -25.40 -20.80
N SER A 52 -35.10 -26.50 -21.57
CA SER A 52 -35.85 -27.72 -21.22
C SER A 52 -35.29 -28.41 -19.95
N PHE A 53 -33.99 -28.24 -19.66
CA PHE A 53 -33.34 -28.68 -18.42
C PHE A 53 -33.55 -27.69 -17.24
N GLY A 54 -34.27 -26.57 -17.46
CA GLY A 54 -34.49 -25.56 -16.44
C GLY A 54 -33.23 -24.75 -16.07
N VAL A 55 -32.15 -24.87 -16.86
CA VAL A 55 -30.87 -24.19 -16.62
C VAL A 55 -30.96 -22.69 -16.91
N ILE A 56 -31.76 -22.34 -17.89
CA ILE A 56 -31.97 -20.96 -18.33
C ILE A 56 -33.46 -20.62 -18.47
N THR A 57 -33.77 -19.35 -18.32
CA THR A 57 -35.12 -18.79 -18.60
C THR A 57 -35.02 -17.66 -19.60
N THR A 58 -36.10 -17.45 -20.35
CA THR A 58 -36.20 -16.36 -21.33
C THR A 58 -37.17 -15.32 -20.79
N ILE A 59 -36.70 -14.07 -20.66
CA ILE A 59 -37.56 -12.93 -20.31
C ILE A 59 -37.81 -12.15 -21.60
N GLU A 60 -39.08 -12.02 -21.95
CA GLU A 60 -39.48 -11.37 -23.19
C GLU A 60 -38.90 -9.96 -23.29
N LYS A 61 -38.33 -9.61 -24.44
CA LYS A 61 -37.63 -8.34 -24.74
C LYS A 61 -36.39 -8.04 -23.88
N LYS A 62 -36.06 -8.87 -22.87
CA LYS A 62 -34.88 -8.66 -22.02
C LYS A 62 -33.74 -9.62 -22.34
N GLY A 63 -34.03 -10.83 -22.78
CA GLY A 63 -33.00 -11.81 -23.16
C GLY A 63 -33.11 -13.16 -22.44
N ILE A 64 -31.99 -13.89 -22.43
CA ILE A 64 -31.86 -15.21 -21.80
C ILE A 64 -31.07 -15.05 -20.53
N PHE A 65 -31.56 -15.62 -19.43
CA PHE A 65 -30.99 -15.51 -18.10
C PHE A 65 -30.83 -16.90 -17.49
N VAL A 66 -29.85 -17.04 -16.59
CA VAL A 66 -29.66 -18.25 -15.77
C VAL A 66 -30.91 -18.38 -14.86
N SER A 67 -31.51 -19.55 -14.84
CA SER A 67 -32.80 -19.78 -14.17
C SER A 67 -32.66 -19.89 -12.66
N ASP A 68 -33.60 -19.31 -11.92
CA ASP A 68 -33.75 -19.51 -10.46
C ASP A 68 -34.14 -20.95 -10.09
N SER A 69 -34.76 -21.71 -11.01
CA SER A 69 -35.14 -23.10 -10.77
C SER A 69 -33.95 -24.08 -10.72
N LEU A 70 -32.76 -23.65 -11.11
CA LEU A 70 -31.51 -24.38 -10.87
C LEU A 70 -31.19 -24.61 -9.37
N ASN A 71 -31.81 -23.86 -8.46
CA ASN A 71 -31.65 -24.03 -7.02
C ASN A 71 -32.09 -25.41 -6.49
N VAL A 72 -32.76 -26.22 -7.30
CA VAL A 72 -33.25 -27.57 -6.92
C VAL A 72 -32.29 -28.70 -7.37
N MET A 73 -31.46 -28.46 -8.40
CA MET A 73 -30.56 -29.48 -8.97
C MET A 73 -29.07 -29.16 -8.86
N VAL A 74 -28.68 -27.91 -8.67
CA VAL A 74 -27.30 -27.51 -8.49
C VAL A 74 -27.15 -26.99 -7.09
N HIS A 75 -26.25 -27.58 -6.32
CA HIS A 75 -25.93 -27.24 -4.93
C HIS A 75 -26.00 -25.73 -4.70
N ASN A 76 -26.62 -25.32 -3.58
CA ASN A 76 -26.70 -23.94 -3.12
C ASN A 76 -25.36 -23.22 -3.21
N HIS A 77 -25.01 -22.69 -4.36
CA HIS A 77 -23.82 -21.83 -4.49
C HIS A 77 -24.10 -20.53 -3.77
N VAL A 78 -23.32 -20.28 -2.73
CA VAL A 78 -23.35 -19.02 -2.02
C VAL A 78 -23.00 -17.91 -3.01
N LYS A 79 -23.91 -16.96 -3.20
CA LYS A 79 -23.65 -15.75 -4.03
C LYS A 79 -22.64 -14.85 -3.30
N TRP A 80 -21.36 -15.20 -3.38
CA TRP A 80 -20.27 -14.49 -2.72
C TRP A 80 -20.23 -13.01 -3.06
N LYS A 81 -20.49 -12.65 -4.33
CA LYS A 81 -20.54 -11.26 -4.80
C LYS A 81 -21.50 -10.38 -3.99
N ASN A 82 -22.67 -10.95 -3.58
CA ASN A 82 -23.65 -10.24 -2.76
C ASN A 82 -23.31 -10.21 -1.27
N ARG A 83 -22.32 -11.01 -0.84
CA ARG A 83 -21.84 -11.08 0.56
C ARG A 83 -20.55 -10.31 0.78
N ILE A 84 -19.83 -9.98 -0.30
CA ILE A 84 -18.66 -9.11 -0.23
C ILE A 84 -19.17 -7.69 0.05
N GLN A 85 -18.72 -7.14 1.16
CA GLN A 85 -19.22 -5.85 1.63
C GLN A 85 -18.92 -4.73 0.62
N PRO A 86 -19.94 -3.94 0.18
CA PRO A 86 -19.78 -2.95 -0.88
C PRO A 86 -19.00 -1.69 -0.48
N HIS A 87 -18.66 -1.50 0.80
CA HIS A 87 -17.88 -0.34 1.26
C HIS A 87 -16.43 -0.30 0.76
N LEU A 88 -16.06 -1.30 -0.03
CA LEU A 88 -14.79 -1.32 -0.74
C LEU A 88 -14.80 -0.50 -2.05
N GLU A 89 -15.92 0.09 -2.49
CA GLU A 89 -16.02 0.78 -3.79
C GLU A 89 -16.20 2.31 -3.66
N LYS A 90 -15.10 3.09 -3.66
CA LYS A 90 -15.12 4.54 -3.86
C LYS A 90 -14.11 4.96 -4.94
N GLN A 91 -14.26 6.18 -5.49
CA GLN A 91 -13.56 6.69 -6.68
C GLN A 91 -12.04 6.48 -6.71
N ASN A 92 -11.33 6.65 -5.58
CA ASN A 92 -9.89 6.40 -5.48
C ASN A 92 -9.51 4.91 -5.62
N GLN A 93 -10.49 4.01 -5.57
CA GLN A 93 -10.29 2.56 -5.67
C GLN A 93 -10.00 2.11 -7.07
N TYR A 94 -10.45 2.85 -8.08
CA TYR A 94 -10.15 2.51 -9.45
C TYR A 94 -8.63 2.51 -9.68
N TYR A 95 -7.95 3.60 -9.32
CA TYR A 95 -6.50 3.69 -9.46
C TYR A 95 -5.78 2.62 -8.64
N ILE A 96 -6.14 2.47 -7.35
CA ILE A 96 -5.50 1.50 -6.45
C ILE A 96 -5.70 0.07 -6.97
N LYS A 97 -6.90 -0.28 -7.41
CA LYS A 97 -7.19 -1.59 -7.99
C LYS A 97 -6.37 -1.85 -9.25
N ARG A 98 -6.36 -0.89 -10.19
CA ARG A 98 -5.58 -1.01 -11.43
C ARG A 98 -4.07 -1.08 -11.16
N ILE A 99 -3.56 -0.30 -10.20
CA ILE A 99 -2.16 -0.35 -9.78
C ILE A 99 -1.84 -1.75 -9.23
N ASN A 100 -2.63 -2.27 -8.30
CA ASN A 100 -2.41 -3.60 -7.71
C ASN A 100 -2.48 -4.74 -8.75
N GLU A 101 -3.33 -4.62 -9.78
CA GLU A 101 -3.41 -5.58 -10.87
C GLU A 101 -2.17 -5.56 -11.78
N LEU A 102 -1.62 -4.36 -12.03
CA LEU A 102 -0.56 -4.13 -13.01
C LEU A 102 0.85 -4.10 -12.39
N GLU A 103 0.95 -3.97 -11.08
CA GLU A 103 2.23 -3.86 -10.38
C GLU A 103 3.10 -5.12 -10.50
N PHE A 104 2.51 -6.25 -10.89
CA PHE A 104 3.22 -7.52 -11.10
C PHE A 104 3.47 -7.84 -12.58
N ASP A 105 3.07 -6.97 -13.52
CA ASP A 105 3.38 -7.13 -14.94
C ASP A 105 4.80 -6.63 -15.24
N GLU A 106 5.67 -7.54 -15.64
CA GLU A 106 7.09 -7.25 -15.94
C GLU A 106 7.29 -6.31 -17.14
N LYS A 107 6.27 -6.14 -17.98
CA LYS A 107 6.34 -5.25 -19.16
C LYS A 107 6.12 -3.77 -18.79
N ILE A 108 5.61 -3.51 -17.59
CA ILE A 108 5.23 -2.17 -17.16
C ILE A 108 6.37 -1.50 -16.40
N VAL A 109 6.75 -0.32 -16.85
CA VAL A 109 7.67 0.56 -16.14
C VAL A 109 6.94 1.21 -14.95
N ARG A 110 7.33 0.84 -13.74
CA ARG A 110 6.68 1.27 -12.49
C ARG A 110 7.21 2.62 -12.04
N LEU A 111 6.67 3.69 -12.58
CA LEU A 111 7.12 5.07 -12.30
C LEU A 111 6.57 5.64 -10.98
N GLY A 112 5.60 4.97 -10.33
CA GLY A 112 4.99 5.43 -9.08
C GLY A 112 5.20 4.49 -7.89
N THR A 113 5.77 3.28 -8.08
CA THR A 113 5.86 2.23 -7.07
C THR A 113 6.82 2.59 -5.94
N GLY A 114 6.37 2.37 -4.70
CA GLY A 114 7.13 2.67 -3.48
C GLY A 114 7.99 1.53 -2.98
N GLU A 115 8.73 0.86 -3.87
CA GLU A 115 9.60 -0.27 -3.57
C GLU A 115 10.98 -0.05 -4.15
N LEU A 116 11.97 -0.77 -3.61
CA LEU A 116 13.30 -0.88 -4.19
C LEU A 116 13.24 -1.77 -5.43
N SER A 117 13.98 -1.41 -6.48
CA SER A 117 14.21 -2.32 -7.60
C SER A 117 15.00 -3.55 -7.14
N PRO A 118 14.82 -4.71 -7.81
CA PRO A 118 15.48 -5.97 -7.39
C PRO A 118 17.01 -5.89 -7.28
N ASP A 119 17.66 -5.04 -8.08
CA ASP A 119 19.12 -4.81 -8.05
C ASP A 119 19.60 -4.02 -6.82
N LEU A 120 18.68 -3.35 -6.13
CA LEU A 120 18.96 -2.64 -4.88
C LEU A 120 18.78 -3.55 -3.64
N VAL A 121 18.14 -4.70 -3.79
CA VAL A 121 17.93 -5.65 -2.69
C VAL A 121 19.18 -6.52 -2.49
N PRO A 122 19.71 -6.64 -1.25
CA PRO A 122 20.99 -7.30 -0.98
C PRO A 122 20.89 -8.84 -0.89
N ILE A 123 20.43 -9.49 -1.96
CA ILE A 123 20.11 -10.95 -1.99
C ILE A 123 21.31 -11.80 -1.61
N ASN A 124 22.54 -11.45 -2.04
CA ASN A 124 23.74 -12.21 -1.71
C ASN A 124 24.05 -12.19 -0.20
N LYS A 125 23.82 -11.07 0.46
CA LYS A 125 23.98 -10.97 1.91
C LYS A 125 22.95 -11.81 2.67
N PHE A 126 21.74 -11.92 2.15
CA PHE A 126 20.73 -12.84 2.73
C PHE A 126 21.19 -14.29 2.64
N LYS A 127 21.80 -14.71 1.51
CA LYS A 127 22.38 -16.05 1.38
C LYS A 127 23.47 -16.28 2.42
N GLU A 128 24.42 -15.36 2.56
CA GLU A 128 25.48 -15.43 3.58
C GLU A 128 24.91 -15.60 4.99
N ILE A 129 23.86 -14.84 5.35
CA ILE A 129 23.21 -14.95 6.66
C ILE A 129 22.53 -16.31 6.83
N MET A 130 21.93 -16.86 5.76
CA MET A 130 21.21 -18.13 5.81
C MET A 130 22.15 -19.37 5.81
N GLU A 131 23.36 -19.23 5.29
CA GLU A 131 24.40 -20.26 5.26
C GLU A 131 25.27 -20.26 6.53
N ASP A 132 25.10 -19.29 7.44
CA ASP A 132 25.82 -19.23 8.71
C ASP A 132 25.43 -20.43 9.60
N ASP A 133 26.38 -21.34 9.88
CA ASP A 133 26.20 -22.52 10.72
C ASP A 133 25.79 -22.21 12.17
N SER A 134 25.91 -20.95 12.59
CA SER A 134 25.33 -20.47 13.84
C SER A 134 23.80 -20.30 13.83
N LEU A 135 23.15 -20.73 12.77
CA LEU A 135 21.70 -20.96 12.64
C LEU A 135 21.18 -22.01 13.64
N HIS A 136 21.44 -21.78 14.92
CA HIS A 136 20.82 -22.57 15.99
C HIS A 136 19.42 -22.07 16.28
N PRO A 137 18.56 -22.92 16.58
CA PRO A 137 17.54 -23.50 15.72
C PRO A 137 16.46 -22.45 15.51
N PHE A 138 15.94 -22.35 14.29
CA PHE A 138 14.57 -21.91 14.14
C PHE A 138 13.79 -22.59 15.24
N THR A 139 13.22 -21.82 16.16
CA THR A 139 12.39 -22.43 17.16
C THR A 139 11.34 -23.23 16.41
N SER A 140 11.25 -24.52 16.65
CA SER A 140 10.17 -25.34 16.14
C SER A 140 8.80 -24.89 16.69
N ASN A 141 8.79 -23.82 17.46
CA ASN A 141 7.66 -23.22 18.16
C ASN A 141 7.40 -21.79 17.67
N TYR A 142 6.25 -21.26 18.02
CA TYR A 142 5.94 -19.84 17.84
C TYR A 142 6.90 -18.96 18.62
N GLU A 143 7.22 -17.80 18.08
CA GLU A 143 7.98 -16.76 18.78
C GLU A 143 7.13 -16.11 19.89
N GLU A 144 7.79 -15.43 20.83
CA GLU A 144 7.11 -14.58 21.81
C GLU A 144 6.20 -13.56 21.10
N PRO A 145 5.06 -13.18 21.71
CA PRO A 145 4.15 -12.18 21.14
C PRO A 145 4.81 -10.87 20.76
N LEU A 146 5.80 -10.43 21.54
CA LEU A 146 6.61 -9.23 21.27
C LEU A 146 7.60 -9.42 20.11
N GLY A 147 7.87 -10.65 19.72
CA GLY A 147 8.89 -11.03 18.74
C GLY A 147 10.19 -11.48 19.38
N ASN A 148 11.07 -12.05 18.57
CA ASN A 148 12.33 -12.65 18.96
C ASN A 148 13.21 -11.66 19.78
N ILE A 149 13.70 -12.12 20.95
CA ILE A 149 14.48 -11.29 21.86
C ILE A 149 15.77 -10.74 21.25
N HIS A 150 16.43 -11.52 20.38
CA HIS A 150 17.68 -11.07 19.72
C HIS A 150 17.37 -9.97 18.71
N LEU A 151 16.26 -10.06 17.99
CA LEU A 151 15.82 -9.01 17.07
C LEU A 151 15.44 -7.74 17.86
N ARG A 152 14.68 -7.87 18.95
CA ARG A 152 14.32 -6.70 19.80
C ARG A 152 15.56 -5.99 20.35
N LYS A 153 16.59 -6.73 20.78
CA LYS A 153 17.89 -6.16 21.20
C LYS A 153 18.62 -5.47 20.03
N ALA A 154 18.57 -6.04 18.84
CA ALA A 154 19.14 -5.42 17.64
C ALA A 154 18.43 -4.13 17.26
N ILE A 155 17.08 -4.13 17.29
CA ILE A 155 16.25 -2.94 17.07
C ILE A 155 16.56 -1.87 18.11
N GLN A 156 16.63 -2.21 19.40
CA GLN A 156 16.97 -1.26 20.47
C GLN A 156 18.31 -0.54 20.20
N LYS A 157 19.35 -1.28 19.84
CA LYS A 157 20.65 -0.71 19.48
C LYS A 157 20.58 0.15 18.21
N HIS A 158 19.81 -0.27 17.24
CA HIS A 158 19.63 0.42 15.98
C HIS A 158 18.94 1.77 16.17
N VAL A 159 17.81 1.80 16.88
CA VAL A 159 17.08 3.05 17.10
C VAL A 159 17.76 4.00 18.08
N LEU A 160 18.63 3.47 18.95
CA LEU A 160 19.46 4.30 19.83
C LEU A 160 20.41 5.21 19.04
N LYS A 161 20.92 4.77 17.87
CA LYS A 161 21.70 5.60 16.95
C LYS A 161 20.91 6.81 16.44
N ARG A 162 19.58 6.71 16.46
CA ARG A 162 18.63 7.77 16.09
C ARG A 162 18.05 8.51 17.30
N GLY A 163 18.68 8.40 18.47
CA GLY A 163 18.28 9.10 19.69
C GLY A 163 17.07 8.51 20.42
N ILE A 164 16.47 7.43 19.94
CA ILE A 164 15.34 6.79 20.60
C ILE A 164 15.86 5.89 21.72
N LYS A 165 15.52 6.23 22.95
CA LYS A 165 15.80 5.43 24.15
C LYS A 165 14.56 4.64 24.51
N CYS A 166 14.64 3.32 24.54
CA CYS A 166 13.53 2.45 24.89
C CYS A 166 14.03 1.18 25.59
N GLU A 167 13.16 0.57 26.39
CA GLU A 167 13.39 -0.74 26.96
C GLU A 167 13.01 -1.85 25.98
N ILE A 168 13.56 -3.05 26.16
CA ILE A 168 13.29 -4.18 25.25
C ILE A 168 11.82 -4.57 25.24
N ASN A 169 11.11 -4.42 26.36
CA ASN A 169 9.68 -4.70 26.52
C ASN A 169 8.76 -3.59 25.96
N GLU A 170 9.33 -2.50 25.48
CA GLU A 170 8.65 -1.43 24.74
C GLU A 170 8.72 -1.61 23.22
N ILE A 171 9.28 -2.74 22.76
CA ILE A 171 9.43 -3.07 21.34
C ILE A 171 8.56 -4.26 20.99
N CYS A 172 7.65 -4.10 20.00
CA CYS A 172 6.88 -5.17 19.39
C CYS A 172 7.24 -5.32 17.92
N VAL A 173 7.75 -6.48 17.55
CA VAL A 173 8.03 -6.85 16.15
C VAL A 173 6.73 -7.14 15.41
N THR A 174 6.60 -6.64 14.19
CA THR A 174 5.42 -6.79 13.32
C THR A 174 5.82 -7.27 11.94
N SER A 175 4.85 -7.81 11.18
CA SER A 175 4.99 -8.19 9.77
C SER A 175 4.97 -6.95 8.86
N GLY A 176 5.93 -6.03 9.07
CA GLY A 176 6.02 -4.71 8.48
C GLY A 176 5.17 -3.67 9.21
N ALA A 177 5.44 -2.38 8.94
CA ALA A 177 4.75 -1.25 9.57
C ALA A 177 3.21 -1.28 9.36
N LEU A 178 2.73 -1.81 8.24
CA LEU A 178 1.29 -1.89 7.95
C LEU A 178 0.54 -2.79 8.94
N GLN A 179 1.14 -3.88 9.42
CA GLN A 179 0.56 -4.67 10.51
C GLN A 179 0.54 -3.87 11.81
N GLY A 180 1.62 -3.13 12.12
CA GLY A 180 1.65 -2.24 13.28
C GLY A 180 0.50 -1.23 13.25
N LEU A 181 0.29 -0.57 12.11
CA LEU A 181 -0.82 0.34 11.89
C LEU A 181 -2.18 -0.35 12.10
N LYS A 182 -2.36 -1.57 11.58
CA LYS A 182 -3.60 -2.33 11.76
C LYS A 182 -3.86 -2.64 13.25
N LEU A 183 -2.86 -3.11 13.96
CA LEU A 183 -2.97 -3.42 15.39
C LEU A 183 -3.29 -2.17 16.23
N ILE A 184 -2.69 -1.02 15.89
CA ILE A 184 -2.99 0.26 16.53
C ILE A 184 -4.45 0.64 16.27
N ALA A 185 -4.92 0.53 15.02
CA ALA A 185 -6.30 0.84 14.68
C ALA A 185 -7.28 -0.05 15.47
N GLU A 186 -7.00 -1.34 15.56
CA GLU A 186 -7.82 -2.34 16.25
C GLU A 186 -7.82 -2.13 17.77
N GLY A 187 -6.66 -1.78 18.35
CA GLY A 187 -6.48 -1.65 19.79
C GLY A 187 -6.94 -0.32 20.37
N PHE A 188 -6.97 0.75 19.56
CA PHE A 188 -7.17 2.10 20.10
C PHE A 188 -8.33 2.89 19.47
N LEU A 189 -8.84 2.49 18.30
CA LEU A 189 -9.94 3.21 17.66
C LEU A 189 -11.29 2.58 18.02
N LEU A 190 -12.22 3.45 18.42
CA LEU A 190 -13.62 3.15 18.61
C LEU A 190 -14.47 3.78 17.49
N PRO A 191 -15.73 3.39 17.33
CA PRO A 191 -16.64 4.01 16.35
C PRO A 191 -16.77 5.53 16.46
N SER A 192 -16.53 6.09 17.65
CA SER A 192 -16.56 7.53 17.93
C SER A 192 -15.19 8.22 17.80
N SER A 193 -14.11 7.46 17.61
CA SER A 193 -12.76 8.02 17.53
C SER A 193 -12.57 8.91 16.32
N LYS A 194 -11.74 9.95 16.48
CA LYS A 194 -11.23 10.77 15.39
C LYS A 194 -9.78 10.38 15.10
N LEU A 195 -9.49 10.10 13.85
CA LEU A 195 -8.12 9.93 13.38
C LEU A 195 -7.73 11.17 12.57
N TYR A 196 -6.83 11.95 13.11
CA TYR A 196 -6.23 13.09 12.41
C TYR A 196 -5.09 12.60 11.55
N ILE A 197 -5.07 12.93 10.25
CA ILE A 197 -4.02 12.54 9.32
C ILE A 197 -3.56 13.73 8.49
N GLU A 198 -2.30 13.74 8.14
CA GLU A 198 -1.76 14.69 7.16
C GLU A 198 -2.49 14.56 5.82
N SER A 199 -2.60 15.64 5.07
CA SER A 199 -3.19 15.63 3.74
C SER A 199 -2.34 16.49 2.79
N PRO A 200 -1.85 15.91 1.67
CA PRO A 200 -2.00 14.50 1.26
C PRO A 200 -1.27 13.51 2.15
N SER A 201 -1.69 12.23 2.17
CA SER A 201 -1.04 11.19 2.98
C SER A 201 -1.18 9.80 2.37
N TYR A 202 -0.19 8.95 2.60
CA TYR A 202 -0.27 7.51 2.32
C TYR A 202 -1.49 6.85 2.99
N MET A 203 -1.89 7.33 4.16
CA MET A 203 -3.02 6.79 4.91
C MET A 203 -4.35 6.85 4.17
N HIS A 204 -4.53 7.77 3.21
CA HIS A 204 -5.73 7.78 2.36
C HIS A 204 -5.82 6.54 1.45
N SER A 205 -4.69 5.93 1.10
CA SER A 205 -4.63 4.68 0.32
C SER A 205 -4.87 3.43 1.16
N VAL A 206 -4.76 3.52 2.50
CA VAL A 206 -4.89 2.40 3.45
C VAL A 206 -6.32 2.34 3.98
N LYS A 207 -7.04 1.27 3.68
CA LYS A 207 -8.46 1.12 4.06
C LYS A 207 -8.67 0.65 5.50
N THR A 208 -7.65 0.12 6.14
CA THR A 208 -7.73 -0.50 7.47
C THR A 208 -8.45 0.38 8.50
N TRP A 209 -8.15 1.68 8.51
CA TRP A 209 -8.72 2.65 9.45
C TRP A 209 -10.23 2.84 9.31
N LYS A 210 -10.76 2.75 8.09
CA LYS A 210 -12.20 2.90 7.81
C LYS A 210 -13.03 1.73 8.34
N ASN A 211 -12.41 0.58 8.53
CA ASN A 211 -13.08 -0.62 9.03
C ASN A 211 -13.43 -0.51 10.52
N TYR A 212 -12.73 0.36 11.24
CA TYR A 212 -12.99 0.61 12.68
C TYR A 212 -13.96 1.78 12.92
N SER A 213 -14.67 2.21 11.87
CA SER A 213 -15.74 3.23 11.94
C SER A 213 -15.31 4.59 12.51
N SER A 214 -14.00 4.86 12.60
CA SER A 214 -13.47 6.15 13.06
C SER A 214 -13.66 7.24 12.01
N THR A 215 -13.84 8.47 12.46
CA THR A 215 -13.88 9.63 11.57
C THR A 215 -12.46 10.04 11.21
N ILE A 216 -12.12 10.00 9.92
CA ILE A 216 -10.83 10.48 9.42
C ILE A 216 -10.92 11.97 9.15
N ILE A 217 -10.06 12.76 9.81
CA ILE A 217 -9.99 14.22 9.66
C ILE A 217 -8.67 14.57 8.97
N PRO A 218 -8.71 14.96 7.69
CA PRO A 218 -7.51 15.39 6.99
C PRO A 218 -7.08 16.77 7.45
N ILE A 219 -5.79 16.93 7.74
CA ILE A 219 -5.15 18.19 8.09
C ILE A 219 -4.12 18.52 7.02
N ASP A 220 -4.20 19.74 6.47
CA ASP A 220 -3.19 20.23 5.55
C ASP A 220 -1.82 20.27 6.26
N ILE A 221 -0.82 19.64 5.66
CA ILE A 221 0.53 19.53 6.19
C ILE A 221 1.16 20.89 6.52
N ASN A 222 0.78 21.95 5.78
CA ASN A 222 1.26 23.30 6.00
C ASN A 222 0.47 24.07 7.09
N GLN A 223 -0.60 23.49 7.61
CA GLN A 223 -1.50 24.12 8.58
C GLN A 223 -1.73 23.26 9.82
N ILE A 224 -0.93 22.20 10.00
CA ILE A 224 -1.17 21.19 11.02
C ILE A 224 -1.22 21.80 12.43
N GLU A 225 -0.25 22.63 12.79
CA GLU A 225 -0.18 23.31 14.09
C GLU A 225 -1.45 24.14 14.36
N ARG A 226 -1.80 25.02 13.41
CA ARG A 226 -2.96 25.93 13.56
C ARG A 226 -4.28 25.17 13.72
N LYS A 227 -4.42 24.03 13.05
CA LYS A 227 -5.68 23.29 13.06
C LYS A 227 -5.85 22.47 14.32
N LEU A 228 -4.78 21.93 14.88
CA LEU A 228 -4.79 21.23 16.16
C LEU A 228 -5.20 22.18 17.32
N MET A 229 -4.72 23.43 17.31
CA MET A 229 -5.09 24.44 18.32
C MET A 229 -6.59 24.82 18.32
N ILE A 230 -7.30 24.66 17.21
CA ILE A 230 -8.72 25.05 17.08
C ILE A 230 -9.66 23.96 17.64
N GLU A 231 -9.22 22.72 17.70
CA GLU A 231 -10.01 21.61 18.22
C GLU A 231 -9.94 21.57 19.75
N GLU A 232 -10.83 22.31 20.43
CA GLU A 232 -10.81 22.58 21.89
C GLU A 232 -10.92 21.33 22.78
N ARG A 233 -11.39 20.20 22.29
CA ARG A 233 -11.48 18.95 23.08
C ARG A 233 -11.38 17.73 22.17
N TYR A 234 -10.33 16.96 22.35
CA TYR A 234 -10.21 15.65 21.73
C TYR A 234 -11.05 14.62 22.48
N GLN A 235 -11.71 13.74 21.72
CA GLN A 235 -12.34 12.57 22.32
C GLN A 235 -11.26 11.62 22.83
N SER A 236 -11.54 10.94 23.93
CA SER A 236 -10.56 10.12 24.69
C SER A 236 -9.79 9.08 23.87
N ASN A 237 -10.28 8.69 22.69
CA ASN A 237 -9.66 7.67 21.84
C ASN A 237 -9.28 8.21 20.46
N SER A 238 -8.99 9.50 20.35
CA SER A 238 -8.48 10.10 19.11
C SER A 238 -6.98 9.91 18.97
N LEU A 239 -6.47 9.85 17.74
CA LEU A 239 -5.06 9.69 17.40
C LEU A 239 -4.67 10.67 16.30
N LEU A 240 -3.39 11.10 16.30
CA LEU A 240 -2.79 11.85 15.22
C LEU A 240 -1.75 10.97 14.51
N TYR A 241 -1.91 10.75 13.21
CA TYR A 241 -0.92 10.06 12.38
C TYR A 241 -0.06 11.07 11.63
N LEU A 242 1.26 10.93 11.73
CA LEU A 242 2.26 11.75 11.07
C LEU A 242 3.32 10.86 10.40
N ASN A 243 3.79 11.29 9.22
CA ASN A 243 5.03 10.83 8.60
C ASN A 243 6.01 12.01 8.48
N PRO A 244 6.68 12.40 9.58
CA PRO A 244 7.29 13.74 9.72
C PRO A 244 8.59 13.91 8.96
N ILE A 245 9.27 12.82 8.59
CA ILE A 245 10.55 12.85 7.88
C ILE A 245 10.39 12.14 6.54
N LEU A 246 10.73 12.82 5.44
CA LEU A 246 10.63 12.30 4.07
C LEU A 246 9.21 11.78 3.76
N HIS A 247 8.24 12.59 4.05
CA HIS A 247 6.81 12.32 3.97
C HIS A 247 6.37 11.65 2.67
N ASN A 248 5.60 10.58 2.76
CA ASN A 248 4.95 9.93 1.62
C ASN A 248 3.52 10.50 1.43
N PRO A 249 3.22 11.24 0.34
CA PRO A 249 3.90 11.21 -0.96
C PRO A 249 4.82 12.41 -1.29
N THR A 250 4.90 13.43 -0.45
CA THR A 250 5.41 14.76 -0.83
C THR A 250 6.93 14.92 -0.69
N GLY A 251 7.62 14.02 0.00
CA GLY A 251 9.04 14.16 0.33
C GLY A 251 9.33 15.28 1.36
N HIS A 252 8.29 15.92 1.93
CA HIS A 252 8.45 16.96 2.94
C HIS A 252 9.07 16.43 4.23
N THR A 253 9.81 17.28 4.95
CA THR A 253 10.33 16.99 6.28
C THR A 253 10.07 18.17 7.19
N TYR A 254 9.47 17.92 8.35
CA TYR A 254 9.25 18.95 9.37
C TYR A 254 10.58 19.37 10.00
N SER A 255 10.71 20.66 10.30
CA SER A 255 11.86 21.11 11.09
C SER A 255 11.74 20.63 12.53
N LYS A 256 12.90 20.59 13.23
CA LYS A 256 12.94 20.20 14.64
C LYS A 256 11.98 21.04 15.49
N GLU A 257 11.96 22.34 15.26
CA GLU A 257 11.11 23.29 15.99
C GLU A 257 9.62 23.00 15.80
N VAL A 258 9.21 22.60 14.58
CA VAL A 258 7.83 22.20 14.29
C VAL A 258 7.50 20.89 15.00
N MET A 259 8.40 19.90 14.96
CA MET A 259 8.19 18.63 15.65
C MET A 259 8.06 18.81 17.16
N GLU A 260 8.93 19.60 17.78
CA GLU A 260 8.88 19.88 19.23
C GLU A 260 7.60 20.62 19.64
N ARG A 261 7.14 21.59 18.84
CA ARG A 261 5.85 22.25 19.09
C ARG A 261 4.66 21.31 18.98
N LEU A 262 4.62 20.47 17.94
CA LEU A 262 3.56 19.46 17.77
C LEU A 262 3.53 18.48 18.95
N ILE A 263 4.67 18.01 19.42
CA ILE A 263 4.75 17.13 20.59
C ILE A 263 4.18 17.84 21.81
N LYS A 264 4.56 19.09 22.05
CA LYS A 264 4.06 19.89 23.18
C LYS A 264 2.54 20.05 23.12
N GLU A 265 2.01 20.49 21.99
CA GLU A 265 0.58 20.68 21.78
C GLU A 265 -0.21 19.38 21.96
N CYS A 266 0.27 18.28 21.38
CA CYS A 266 -0.37 16.98 21.51
C CYS A 266 -0.35 16.46 22.97
N ASN A 267 0.73 16.75 23.73
CA ASN A 267 0.80 16.43 25.14
C ASN A 267 -0.22 17.26 25.97
N GLU A 268 -0.34 18.55 25.71
CA GLU A 268 -1.31 19.44 26.39
C GLU A 268 -2.76 19.03 26.10
N LEU A 269 -3.02 18.51 24.90
CA LEU A 269 -4.33 18.06 24.45
C LEU A 269 -4.64 16.59 24.83
N GLY A 270 -3.66 15.84 25.33
CA GLY A 270 -3.81 14.40 25.57
C GLY A 270 -4.03 13.58 24.28
N LEU A 271 -3.51 14.06 23.13
CA LEU A 271 -3.64 13.43 21.82
C LEU A 271 -2.39 12.61 21.48
N PRO A 272 -2.45 11.26 21.49
CA PRO A 272 -1.31 10.44 21.12
C PRO A 272 -0.95 10.57 19.63
N ILE A 273 0.34 10.49 19.35
CA ILE A 273 0.89 10.59 18.00
C ILE A 273 1.32 9.20 17.53
N ILE A 274 0.98 8.83 16.30
CA ILE A 274 1.58 7.72 15.56
C ILE A 274 2.61 8.33 14.63
N GLU A 275 3.87 8.04 14.87
CA GLU A 275 4.99 8.45 14.00
C GLU A 275 5.38 7.32 13.06
N ASP A 276 5.18 7.52 11.76
CA ASP A 276 5.59 6.59 10.70
C ASP A 276 6.96 7.02 10.15
N ASP A 277 8.02 6.35 10.61
CA ASP A 277 9.42 6.72 10.33
C ASP A 277 10.13 5.70 9.43
N ILE A 278 9.46 5.19 8.39
CA ILE A 278 9.99 4.12 7.53
C ILE A 278 10.97 4.60 6.45
N TYR A 279 11.14 5.92 6.25
CA TYR A 279 11.99 6.49 5.21
C TYR A 279 13.20 7.27 5.73
N SER A 280 13.22 7.68 6.98
CA SER A 280 14.16 8.67 7.50
C SER A 280 15.62 8.29 7.37
N GLU A 281 15.95 7.01 7.31
CA GLU A 281 17.34 6.55 7.10
C GLU A 281 17.84 6.76 5.66
N ILE A 282 16.91 6.97 4.69
CA ILE A 282 17.27 7.21 3.28
C ILE A 282 17.43 8.71 3.06
N TRP A 283 18.43 9.31 3.69
CA TRP A 283 18.72 10.74 3.63
C TRP A 283 19.96 11.00 2.76
N PHE A 284 19.91 11.94 1.82
CA PHE A 284 20.94 12.06 0.78
C PHE A 284 22.17 12.88 1.21
N ASP A 285 21.96 13.94 1.96
CA ASP A 285 23.00 14.87 2.38
C ASP A 285 22.87 15.13 3.88
N ASN A 286 23.96 15.41 4.55
CA ASN A 286 24.01 15.68 6.00
C ASN A 286 23.44 14.55 6.88
N GLU A 287 23.31 14.80 8.18
CA GLU A 287 22.62 13.89 9.08
C GLU A 287 21.12 14.07 8.99
N PRO A 288 20.33 12.97 8.93
CA PRO A 288 18.89 13.07 8.94
C PRO A 288 18.38 13.68 10.25
N PRO A 289 17.27 14.42 10.23
CA PRO A 289 16.63 14.87 11.45
C PRO A 289 16.36 13.70 12.39
N LEU A 290 16.42 13.94 13.70
CA LEU A 290 16.02 12.94 14.66
C LEU A 290 14.50 12.76 14.63
N PRO A 291 13.99 11.53 14.79
CA PRO A 291 12.55 11.27 14.83
C PRO A 291 11.89 11.91 16.05
N MET A 292 10.60 12.21 15.95
CA MET A 292 9.82 12.82 17.04
C MET A 292 9.90 12.00 18.34
N LYS A 293 9.91 10.66 18.22
CA LYS A 293 10.07 9.74 19.36
C LYS A 293 11.33 10.01 20.19
N SER A 294 12.39 10.55 19.60
CA SER A 294 13.61 10.91 20.35
C SER A 294 13.41 12.07 21.32
N TYR A 295 12.38 12.89 21.11
CA TYR A 295 11.99 14.03 21.96
C TYR A 295 10.79 13.71 22.87
N ASP A 296 10.28 12.48 22.84
CA ASP A 296 9.08 12.06 23.58
C ASP A 296 9.38 11.77 25.06
N LEU A 297 9.27 12.78 25.91
CA LEU A 297 9.48 12.65 27.35
C LEU A 297 8.24 12.11 28.08
N ASN A 298 7.05 12.13 27.47
CA ASN A 298 5.78 11.80 28.12
C ASN A 298 5.22 10.44 27.68
N ASN A 299 5.95 9.68 26.87
CA ASN A 299 5.51 8.40 26.32
C ASN A 299 4.18 8.50 25.52
N ASN A 300 3.99 9.61 24.80
CA ASN A 300 2.78 9.90 24.03
C ASN A 300 2.92 9.54 22.54
N ILE A 301 4.10 9.07 22.09
CA ILE A 301 4.37 8.73 20.71
C ILE A 301 4.47 7.21 20.53
N ILE A 302 3.67 6.68 19.60
CA ILE A 302 3.77 5.32 19.07
C ILE A 302 4.61 5.40 17.80
N TYR A 303 5.86 4.94 17.86
CA TYR A 303 6.79 4.97 16.75
C TYR A 303 6.71 3.69 15.92
N LEU A 304 6.74 3.84 14.60
CA LEU A 304 6.75 2.77 13.62
C LEU A 304 8.05 2.80 12.81
N GLY A 305 8.77 1.68 12.82
CA GLY A 305 9.93 1.45 11.97
C GLY A 305 9.78 0.21 11.10
N SER A 306 10.56 0.10 10.02
CA SER A 306 10.49 -1.04 9.10
C SER A 306 11.75 -1.18 8.26
N LEU A 307 12.13 -2.42 7.96
CA LEU A 307 13.17 -2.76 6.99
C LEU A 307 12.65 -2.83 5.54
N SER A 308 11.35 -2.63 5.32
CA SER A 308 10.75 -2.78 3.98
C SER A 308 11.26 -1.77 2.96
N LYS A 309 11.70 -0.58 3.40
CA LYS A 309 12.18 0.49 2.51
C LYS A 309 13.70 0.59 2.46
N THR A 310 14.36 0.15 3.50
CA THR A 310 15.83 0.22 3.60
C THR A 310 16.52 -1.07 3.16
N VAL A 311 15.82 -2.21 3.19
CA VAL A 311 16.42 -3.52 2.93
C VAL A 311 15.66 -4.31 1.87
N SER A 312 14.44 -4.74 2.19
CA SER A 312 13.59 -5.49 1.25
C SER A 312 12.14 -5.50 1.70
N PRO A 313 11.18 -5.21 0.81
CA PRO A 313 9.77 -5.35 1.11
C PRO A 313 9.38 -6.82 1.38
N GLY A 314 10.09 -7.78 0.79
CA GLY A 314 9.84 -9.22 0.95
C GLY A 314 10.21 -9.77 2.33
N LEU A 315 11.08 -9.09 3.09
CA LEU A 315 11.47 -9.52 4.43
C LEU A 315 10.33 -9.44 5.45
N ARG A 316 9.36 -8.55 5.23
CA ARG A 316 8.18 -8.38 6.08
C ARG A 316 8.50 -8.16 7.57
N ILE A 317 9.51 -7.37 7.89
CA ILE A 317 9.86 -6.99 9.26
C ILE A 317 9.67 -5.48 9.48
N GLY A 318 8.93 -5.16 10.51
CA GLY A 318 8.76 -3.85 11.10
C GLY A 318 8.67 -3.94 12.62
N TRP A 319 8.52 -2.82 13.27
CA TRP A 319 8.37 -2.76 14.73
C TRP A 319 7.57 -1.55 15.16
N VAL A 320 6.97 -1.69 16.34
CA VAL A 320 6.33 -0.61 17.08
C VAL A 320 7.15 -0.37 18.35
N ILE A 321 7.43 0.90 18.67
CA ILE A 321 8.03 1.32 19.94
C ILE A 321 7.07 2.27 20.63
N ALA A 322 6.62 1.91 21.82
CA ALA A 322 5.69 2.71 22.60
C ALA A 322 5.77 2.35 24.09
N ASN A 323 4.98 3.02 24.89
CA ASN A 323 4.81 2.66 26.29
C ASN A 323 4.52 1.15 26.45
N HIS A 324 5.07 0.53 27.49
CA HIS A 324 4.93 -0.90 27.76
C HIS A 324 3.48 -1.40 27.72
N ASN A 325 2.52 -0.65 28.27
CA ASN A 325 1.10 -1.06 28.26
C ASN A 325 0.52 -1.07 26.84
N VAL A 326 0.91 -0.11 26.01
CA VAL A 326 0.54 -0.05 24.58
C VAL A 326 1.07 -1.30 23.88
N VAL A 327 2.38 -1.56 24.01
CA VAL A 327 3.06 -2.66 23.34
C VAL A 327 2.53 -4.02 23.78
N LYS A 328 2.23 -4.19 25.07
CA LYS A 328 1.60 -5.40 25.61
C LYS A 328 0.23 -5.65 24.98
N ASN A 329 -0.62 -4.62 24.89
CA ASN A 329 -1.94 -4.74 24.24
C ASN A 329 -1.81 -5.12 22.76
N LEU A 330 -0.88 -4.47 22.01
CA LEU A 330 -0.65 -4.83 20.61
C LEU A 330 -0.15 -6.28 20.44
N ALA A 331 0.67 -6.78 21.37
CA ALA A 331 1.14 -8.16 21.36
C ALA A 331 -0.01 -9.16 21.61
N GLU A 332 -0.92 -8.84 22.53
CA GLU A 332 -2.13 -9.66 22.79
C GLU A 332 -3.05 -9.71 21.56
N LEU A 333 -3.29 -8.58 20.89
CA LEU A 333 -4.05 -8.53 19.64
C LEU A 333 -3.36 -9.32 18.52
N LYS A 334 -2.04 -9.22 18.41
CA LYS A 334 -1.26 -9.96 17.42
C LYS A 334 -1.39 -11.47 17.60
N MET A 335 -1.42 -11.96 18.83
CA MET A 335 -1.66 -13.37 19.17
C MET A 335 -3.01 -13.88 18.62
N GLN A 336 -4.01 -13.01 18.53
CA GLN A 336 -5.34 -13.37 18.01
C GLN A 336 -5.45 -13.30 16.49
N THR A 337 -4.41 -12.77 15.80
CA THR A 337 -4.42 -12.59 14.33
C THR A 337 -3.50 -13.58 13.62
N ASP A 338 -2.19 -13.51 13.84
CA ASP A 338 -1.20 -14.30 13.11
C ASP A 338 -0.10 -14.92 13.99
N TYR A 339 -0.25 -14.86 15.31
CA TYR A 339 0.75 -15.28 16.31
C TYR A 339 2.08 -14.57 16.23
N GLY A 340 2.43 -13.90 15.12
CA GLY A 340 3.63 -13.10 14.98
C GLY A 340 4.33 -13.22 13.63
N ALA A 341 5.35 -12.39 13.45
CA ALA A 341 6.17 -12.41 12.25
C ALA A 341 6.99 -13.70 12.15
N SER A 342 7.30 -14.11 10.92
CA SER A 342 8.10 -15.31 10.63
C SER A 342 9.41 -15.34 11.43
N SER A 343 9.71 -16.45 12.12
CA SER A 343 10.94 -16.65 12.88
C SER A 343 12.18 -16.54 11.98
N ILE A 344 12.11 -17.06 10.76
CA ILE A 344 13.17 -16.95 9.75
C ILE A 344 13.46 -15.49 9.43
N ALA A 345 12.41 -14.72 9.13
CA ALA A 345 12.56 -13.32 8.81
C ALA A 345 13.11 -12.52 10.00
N GLN A 346 12.68 -12.84 11.22
CA GLN A 346 13.21 -12.22 12.43
C GLN A 346 14.69 -12.54 12.66
N TYR A 347 15.10 -13.77 12.41
CA TYR A 347 16.52 -14.16 12.50
C TYR A 347 17.36 -13.36 11.50
N VAL A 348 16.96 -13.38 10.20
CA VAL A 348 17.67 -12.63 9.16
C VAL A 348 17.76 -11.15 9.51
N ALA A 349 16.65 -10.54 9.96
CA ALA A 349 16.60 -9.14 10.35
C ALA A 349 17.52 -8.83 11.56
N SER A 350 17.60 -9.74 12.52
CA SER A 350 18.48 -9.59 13.69
C SER A 350 19.96 -9.54 13.28
N LYS A 351 20.41 -10.50 12.45
CA LYS A 351 21.78 -10.54 11.92
C LYS A 351 22.06 -9.35 11.01
N TRP A 352 21.06 -8.98 10.19
CA TRP A 352 21.14 -7.82 9.30
C TRP A 352 21.44 -6.52 10.06
N LEU A 353 20.63 -6.20 11.06
CA LEU A 353 20.79 -4.99 11.87
C LEU A 353 22.11 -4.96 12.65
N GLN A 354 22.63 -6.12 13.02
CA GLN A 354 23.88 -6.20 13.78
C GLN A 354 25.12 -6.03 12.91
N TYR A 355 25.12 -6.53 11.68
CA TYR A 355 26.37 -6.70 10.92
C TYR A 355 26.39 -6.06 9.53
N HIS A 356 25.22 -5.81 8.91
CA HIS A 356 25.19 -5.43 7.49
C HIS A 356 24.47 -4.11 7.21
N HIS A 357 23.65 -3.63 8.13
CA HIS A 357 22.74 -2.51 7.88
C HIS A 357 23.47 -1.21 7.53
N ASP A 358 24.46 -0.82 8.32
CA ASP A 358 25.12 0.48 8.17
C ASP A 358 25.89 0.57 6.82
N GLU A 359 26.55 -0.51 6.41
CA GLU A 359 27.23 -0.56 5.11
C GLU A 359 26.25 -0.49 3.97
N HIS A 360 25.17 -1.29 4.04
CA HIS A 360 24.17 -1.36 3.01
C HIS A 360 23.44 -0.03 2.83
N ILE A 361 23.00 0.62 3.90
CA ILE A 361 22.27 1.89 3.82
C ILE A 361 23.12 2.98 3.14
N ASN A 362 24.42 3.04 3.43
CA ASN A 362 25.33 3.96 2.77
C ASN A 362 25.45 3.72 1.26
N GLN A 363 25.47 2.46 0.83
CA GLN A 363 25.48 2.09 -0.60
C GLN A 363 24.14 2.40 -1.25
N LEU A 364 23.05 2.08 -0.60
CA LEU A 364 21.68 2.34 -1.06
C LEU A 364 21.45 3.85 -1.29
N ILE A 365 21.81 4.68 -0.31
CA ILE A 365 21.71 6.14 -0.39
C ILE A 365 22.45 6.68 -1.62
N LYS A 366 23.68 6.22 -1.88
CA LYS A 366 24.46 6.66 -3.05
C LYS A 366 23.74 6.33 -4.36
N LYS A 367 23.20 5.11 -4.50
CA LYS A 367 22.46 4.68 -5.69
C LYS A 367 21.15 5.46 -5.86
N LEU A 368 20.37 5.63 -4.80
CA LEU A 368 19.11 6.36 -4.85
C LEU A 368 19.34 7.86 -5.15
N LYS A 369 20.36 8.46 -4.55
CA LYS A 369 20.75 9.85 -4.87
C LYS A 369 21.10 10.03 -6.33
N TYR A 370 21.81 9.07 -6.93
CA TYR A 370 22.14 9.09 -8.35
C TYR A 370 20.89 8.99 -9.23
N LYS A 371 19.99 8.02 -8.94
CA LYS A 371 18.72 7.85 -9.66
C LYS A 371 17.81 9.08 -9.51
N SER A 372 17.76 9.67 -8.32
CA SER A 372 17.06 10.94 -8.06
C SER A 372 17.56 12.08 -8.93
N LYS A 373 18.88 12.29 -9.01
CA LYS A 373 19.47 13.33 -9.86
C LYS A 373 19.13 13.13 -11.33
N LYS A 374 19.17 11.90 -11.84
CA LYS A 374 18.75 11.60 -13.22
C LYS A 374 17.28 11.95 -13.45
N MET A 375 16.40 11.58 -12.50
CA MET A 375 14.97 11.89 -12.60
C MET A 375 14.74 13.41 -12.64
N ILE A 376 15.40 14.18 -11.75
CA ILE A 376 15.31 15.65 -11.73
C ILE A 376 15.80 16.24 -13.05
N GLN A 377 16.94 15.83 -13.57
CA GLN A 377 17.45 16.31 -14.86
C GLN A 377 16.46 16.07 -16.00
N SER A 378 15.83 14.91 -16.04
CA SER A 378 14.79 14.60 -17.04
C SER A 378 13.53 15.45 -16.84
N LEU A 379 13.11 15.69 -15.59
CA LEU A 379 11.98 16.58 -15.30
C LEU A 379 12.29 18.03 -15.67
N ASP A 380 13.49 18.54 -15.35
CA ASP A 380 13.93 19.89 -15.75
C ASP A 380 13.90 20.06 -17.26
N THR A 381 14.31 19.03 -17.99
CA THR A 381 14.35 19.05 -19.46
C THR A 381 12.95 19.02 -20.08
N TYR A 382 12.04 18.20 -19.56
CA TYR A 382 10.79 17.91 -20.24
C TYR A 382 9.54 18.49 -19.58
N PHE A 383 9.57 18.88 -18.30
CA PHE A 383 8.38 19.27 -17.54
C PHE A 383 8.42 20.66 -16.90
N SER A 384 9.57 21.35 -16.92
CA SER A 384 9.75 22.65 -16.25
C SER A 384 8.75 23.73 -16.69
N ASP A 385 8.25 23.67 -17.92
CA ASP A 385 7.24 24.56 -18.45
C ASP A 385 5.83 24.28 -17.92
N ILE A 386 5.47 23.01 -17.61
CA ILE A 386 4.10 22.59 -17.29
C ILE A 386 3.89 22.09 -15.85
N ALA A 387 4.94 21.85 -15.10
CA ALA A 387 4.84 21.30 -13.75
C ALA A 387 5.85 21.93 -12.80
N ILE A 388 5.65 21.71 -11.52
CA ILE A 388 6.55 22.06 -10.43
C ILE A 388 6.74 20.85 -9.52
N TRP A 389 7.89 20.75 -8.88
CA TRP A 389 8.25 19.72 -7.92
C TRP A 389 9.28 20.23 -6.93
N ASN A 390 9.43 19.54 -5.80
CA ASN A 390 10.50 19.78 -4.85
C ASN A 390 11.67 18.84 -5.14
N GLU A 391 12.89 19.33 -4.98
CA GLU A 391 14.08 18.46 -5.01
C GLU A 391 14.07 17.53 -3.79
N PRO A 392 14.15 16.20 -3.98
CA PRO A 392 14.07 15.27 -2.87
C PRO A 392 15.36 15.27 -2.03
N GLN A 393 15.20 15.34 -0.72
CA GLN A 393 16.29 15.23 0.26
C GLN A 393 16.60 13.78 0.62
N GLY A 394 15.82 12.83 0.10
CA GLY A 394 15.92 11.42 0.40
C GLY A 394 14.65 10.65 -0.06
N SER A 395 14.38 9.49 0.54
CA SER A 395 13.24 8.63 0.23
C SER A 395 13.26 8.09 -1.21
N PHE A 396 12.08 7.95 -1.82
CA PHE A 396 11.90 7.39 -3.16
C PHE A 396 11.17 8.33 -4.10
N TYR A 397 10.63 9.46 -3.63
CA TYR A 397 9.53 10.15 -4.26
C TYR A 397 9.86 11.57 -4.67
N ILE A 398 9.25 11.94 -5.79
CA ILE A 398 9.09 13.31 -6.24
C ILE A 398 7.59 13.57 -6.35
N TRP A 399 7.11 14.63 -5.71
CA TRP A 399 5.73 15.09 -5.81
C TRP A 399 5.62 16.16 -6.88
N LEU A 400 5.16 15.74 -8.07
CA LEU A 400 4.99 16.59 -9.22
C LEU A 400 3.57 17.16 -9.25
N LYS A 401 3.44 18.50 -9.40
CA LYS A 401 2.15 19.17 -9.56
C LYS A 401 2.11 19.86 -10.92
N PHE A 402 1.09 19.58 -11.73
CA PHE A 402 0.85 20.28 -12.96
C PHE A 402 0.39 21.72 -12.68
N LYS A 403 0.89 22.70 -13.46
CA LYS A 403 0.52 24.12 -13.37
C LYS A 403 -0.90 24.37 -13.85
N GLU A 404 -1.36 23.55 -14.80
CA GLU A 404 -2.68 23.63 -15.41
C GLU A 404 -3.49 22.34 -15.18
N LYS A 405 -4.79 22.43 -15.42
CA LYS A 405 -5.71 21.31 -15.31
C LYS A 405 -5.38 20.25 -16.36
N ILE A 406 -5.34 19.00 -15.93
CA ILE A 406 -5.15 17.84 -16.80
C ILE A 406 -6.22 16.79 -16.48
N ASN A 407 -6.69 16.07 -17.50
CA ASN A 407 -7.57 14.92 -17.28
C ASN A 407 -6.75 13.73 -16.77
N MET A 408 -6.70 13.56 -15.44
CA MET A 408 -5.88 12.57 -14.78
C MET A 408 -6.29 11.13 -15.14
N ASN A 409 -7.60 10.85 -15.29
CA ASN A 409 -8.08 9.54 -15.72
C ASN A 409 -7.56 9.19 -17.11
N LYS A 410 -7.67 10.12 -18.07
CA LYS A 410 -7.16 9.92 -19.43
C LYS A 410 -5.64 9.75 -19.42
N LEU A 411 -4.93 10.53 -18.59
CA LEU A 411 -3.47 10.39 -18.44
C LEU A 411 -3.10 9.01 -17.90
N PHE A 412 -3.77 8.54 -16.88
CA PHE A 412 -3.52 7.24 -16.26
C PHE A 412 -3.72 6.10 -17.26
N GLU A 413 -4.86 6.06 -17.96
CA GLU A 413 -5.14 5.01 -18.95
C GLU A 413 -4.16 5.05 -20.13
N THR A 414 -3.90 6.24 -20.67
CA THR A 414 -2.93 6.36 -21.79
C THR A 414 -1.51 5.96 -21.36
N CYS A 415 -1.12 6.23 -20.11
CA CYS A 415 0.15 5.74 -19.58
C CYS A 415 0.19 4.21 -19.53
N ILE A 416 -0.88 3.56 -19.07
CA ILE A 416 -0.98 2.08 -19.04
C ILE A 416 -0.88 1.50 -20.47
N GLU A 417 -1.58 2.07 -21.45
CA GLU A 417 -1.52 1.66 -22.86
C GLU A 417 -0.07 1.76 -23.42
N ASN A 418 0.75 2.63 -22.85
CA ASN A 418 2.17 2.80 -23.19
C ASN A 418 3.13 2.11 -22.22
N ASN A 419 2.64 1.15 -21.42
CA ASN A 419 3.41 0.39 -20.43
C ASN A 419 4.08 1.26 -19.35
N ILE A 420 3.44 2.33 -18.91
CA ILE A 420 3.90 3.16 -17.79
C ILE A 420 2.84 3.15 -16.69
N LEU A 421 3.24 2.79 -15.47
CA LEU A 421 2.38 2.86 -14.29
C LEU A 421 2.72 4.08 -13.45
N ILE A 422 1.82 5.06 -13.44
CA ILE A 422 1.92 6.28 -12.63
C ILE A 422 1.01 6.21 -11.41
N HIS A 423 1.29 7.03 -10.40
CA HIS A 423 0.45 7.15 -9.22
C HIS A 423 -0.20 8.55 -9.13
N PRO A 424 -1.49 8.68 -9.50
CA PRO A 424 -2.24 9.93 -9.38
C PRO A 424 -2.32 10.46 -7.95
N GLY A 425 -2.27 11.77 -7.79
CA GLY A 425 -2.32 12.43 -6.49
C GLY A 425 -3.61 12.18 -5.72
N GLU A 426 -4.71 11.94 -6.42
CA GLU A 426 -6.02 11.62 -5.84
C GLU A 426 -6.01 10.37 -4.95
N ILE A 427 -5.02 9.47 -5.11
CA ILE A 427 -4.82 8.31 -4.22
C ILE A 427 -4.51 8.78 -2.79
N TYR A 428 -3.79 9.89 -2.65
CA TYR A 428 -3.27 10.43 -1.39
C TYR A 428 -4.12 11.56 -0.81
N ASP A 429 -4.91 12.25 -1.65
CA ASP A 429 -5.90 13.26 -1.28
C ASP A 429 -6.78 13.57 -2.50
N GLU A 430 -8.10 13.46 -2.36
CA GLU A 430 -9.08 13.73 -3.42
C GLU A 430 -8.98 15.16 -4.01
N LYS A 431 -8.36 16.08 -3.28
CA LYS A 431 -8.11 17.46 -3.74
C LYS A 431 -6.89 17.57 -4.66
N GLN A 432 -6.00 16.60 -4.67
CA GLN A 432 -4.75 16.61 -5.45
C GLN A 432 -4.94 16.10 -6.89
N LYS A 433 -5.94 16.65 -7.59
CA LYS A 433 -6.39 16.21 -8.93
C LYS A 433 -5.36 16.40 -10.04
N TYR A 434 -4.36 17.25 -9.81
CA TYR A 434 -3.35 17.62 -10.80
C TYR A 434 -1.94 17.33 -10.29
N ALA A 435 -1.80 16.29 -9.49
CA ALA A 435 -0.52 15.86 -8.96
C ALA A 435 -0.21 14.40 -9.32
N LEU A 436 1.08 14.06 -9.36
CA LEU A 436 1.60 12.71 -9.48
C LEU A 436 2.64 12.45 -8.40
N ARG A 437 2.63 11.26 -7.81
CA ARG A 437 3.79 10.74 -7.11
C ARG A 437 4.64 9.95 -8.10
N LEU A 438 5.85 10.44 -8.37
CA LEU A 438 6.86 9.73 -9.14
C LEU A 438 7.84 9.04 -8.19
N SER A 439 8.36 7.88 -8.58
CA SER A 439 9.35 7.13 -7.82
C SER A 439 10.55 6.83 -8.71
N TYR A 440 11.75 7.18 -8.21
CA TYR A 440 13.01 6.83 -8.86
C TYR A 440 13.63 5.54 -8.29
N ALA A 441 13.06 4.96 -7.24
CA ALA A 441 13.63 3.80 -6.57
C ALA A 441 13.48 2.50 -7.37
N TYR A 442 12.35 2.30 -8.06
CA TYR A 442 12.07 1.07 -8.79
C TYR A 442 12.50 1.11 -10.26
N VAL A 443 12.29 2.22 -10.94
CA VAL A 443 12.60 2.34 -12.37
C VAL A 443 14.10 2.14 -12.63
N ASP A 444 14.45 1.43 -13.71
CA ASP A 444 15.84 1.30 -14.13
C ASP A 444 16.45 2.65 -14.48
N GLU A 445 17.68 2.90 -14.03
CA GLU A 445 18.35 4.20 -14.25
C GLU A 445 18.55 4.54 -15.72
N LEU A 446 18.67 3.53 -16.60
CA LEU A 446 18.82 3.71 -18.05
C LEU A 446 17.49 4.04 -18.72
N GLU A 447 16.36 3.72 -18.07
CA GLU A 447 15.04 3.98 -18.61
C GLU A 447 14.41 5.30 -18.11
N ILE A 448 14.96 5.95 -17.09
CA ILE A 448 14.39 7.16 -16.48
C ILE A 448 14.13 8.22 -17.55
N ASP A 449 15.15 8.63 -18.31
CA ASP A 449 15.01 9.72 -19.29
C ASP A 449 14.01 9.39 -20.40
N LYS A 450 14.10 8.18 -20.95
CA LYS A 450 13.19 7.67 -21.98
C LYS A 450 11.74 7.68 -21.49
N THR A 451 11.52 7.22 -20.25
CA THR A 451 10.18 7.12 -19.67
C THR A 451 9.59 8.50 -19.38
N ILE A 452 10.37 9.44 -18.81
CA ILE A 452 9.92 10.81 -18.56
C ILE A 452 9.63 11.55 -19.87
N LYS A 453 10.46 11.36 -20.89
CA LYS A 453 10.22 11.90 -22.24
C LYS A 453 8.94 11.35 -22.87
N LEU A 454 8.64 10.05 -22.70
CA LEU A 454 7.41 9.44 -23.18
C LEU A 454 6.19 9.98 -22.40
N LEU A 455 6.29 10.09 -21.09
CA LEU A 455 5.25 10.69 -20.25
C LEU A 455 4.92 12.12 -20.71
N ARG A 456 5.94 12.94 -21.05
CA ARG A 456 5.73 14.28 -21.61
C ARG A 456 4.94 14.26 -22.91
N LYS A 457 5.25 13.35 -23.83
CA LYS A 457 4.50 13.19 -25.09
C LYS A 457 3.03 12.84 -24.84
N ILE A 458 2.78 11.93 -23.91
CA ILE A 458 1.40 11.54 -23.52
C ILE A 458 0.65 12.76 -22.98
N VAL A 459 1.27 13.55 -22.09
CA VAL A 459 0.65 14.78 -21.56
C VAL A 459 0.29 15.74 -22.67
N GLN A 460 1.18 15.97 -23.64
CA GLN A 460 0.93 16.85 -24.79
C GLN A 460 -0.22 16.37 -25.69
N GLN A 461 -0.39 15.06 -25.83
CA GLN A 461 -1.51 14.47 -26.60
C GLN A 461 -2.86 14.68 -25.91
N ILE A 462 -2.87 14.71 -24.58
CA ILE A 462 -4.10 14.83 -23.79
C ILE A 462 -4.56 16.29 -23.67
N GLN A 463 -3.62 17.25 -23.72
CA GLN A 463 -3.91 18.68 -23.65
C GLN A 463 -4.35 19.28 -24.99
N LYS A 464 -4.11 18.58 -26.11
CA LYS A 464 -4.69 18.90 -27.42
C LYS A 464 -6.15 18.44 -27.53
#